data_ed9bb86be1b401e1b43e06e4944ef415
#
_entry.id   ed9bb86be1b401e1b43e06e4944ef415
#
_cell.length_a   1.000
_cell.length_b   1.000
_cell.length_c   1.000
_cell.angle_alpha   90.00
_cell.angle_beta   90.00
_cell.angle_gamma   90.00
#
_symmetry.space_group_name_H-M   'P 1'
#
loop_
_entity.id
_entity.type
_entity.pdbx_description
1 polymer ?
#
loop_
_entity_poly.entity_id
_entity_poly.type
_entity_poly.pdbx_seq_one_letter_code
_entity_poly.pdbx_strand_id
1 'polypeptide(L)'
;CALEIGVVLFVAYAITHFGLEKMTVSGKYMSPTLKDGDEILINKMCYRLHKVRRNDVVVVKHNGAQHNYYTVERVIGLPGEKVQIKNGRIYVNGKKTKAFSSQKILSAGLAADEITLKSKQYFVVGDNYNNSEDSRSASVGNIKRTNIIGKVGIKYWPW
;
A
#
# COMPACT_ATOMS: atom_id res chain seq x y z
N CYS A 1 28.57 19.94 24.92
CA CYS A 1 29.01 19.61 23.54
C CYS A 1 29.04 18.10 23.26
N ALA A 2 29.82 17.27 23.96
CA ALA A 2 29.90 15.83 23.64
C ALA A 2 28.58 15.08 23.91
N LEU A 3 27.86 15.45 24.97
CA LEU A 3 26.57 14.87 25.33
C LEU A 3 25.49 15.20 24.26
N GLU A 4 25.47 16.43 23.77
CA GLU A 4 24.55 16.89 22.73
C GLU A 4 24.77 16.16 21.40
N ILE A 5 26.03 16.00 21.00
CA ILE A 5 26.42 15.24 19.81
C ILE A 5 26.01 13.78 19.96
N GLY A 6 26.23 13.15 21.13
CA GLY A 6 25.80 11.80 21.42
C GLY A 6 24.28 11.61 21.31
N VAL A 7 23.50 12.56 21.83
CA VAL A 7 22.04 12.54 21.74
C VAL A 7 21.57 12.67 20.27
N VAL A 8 22.14 13.59 19.51
CA VAL A 8 21.81 13.78 18.10
C VAL A 8 22.12 12.53 17.28
N LEU A 9 23.27 11.93 17.47
CA LEU A 9 23.66 10.69 16.78
C LEU A 9 22.76 9.51 17.18
N PHE A 10 22.41 9.39 18.46
CA PHE A 10 21.49 8.35 18.93
C PHE A 10 20.09 8.52 18.35
N VAL A 11 19.56 9.74 18.32
CA VAL A 11 18.24 10.04 17.72
C VAL A 11 18.27 9.77 16.23
N ALA A 12 19.30 10.20 15.51
CA ALA A 12 19.46 9.91 14.07
C ALA A 12 19.54 8.41 13.81
N TYR A 13 20.30 7.67 14.60
CA TYR A 13 20.40 6.21 14.54
C TYR A 13 19.04 5.56 14.82
N ALA A 14 18.33 5.99 15.85
CA ALA A 14 17.01 5.46 16.20
C ALA A 14 15.97 5.69 15.08
N ILE A 15 15.96 6.89 14.49
CA ILE A 15 15.05 7.20 13.36
C ILE A 15 15.35 6.31 12.15
N THR A 16 16.62 6.16 11.78
CA THR A 16 17.02 5.35 10.63
C THR A 16 16.82 3.86 10.88
N HIS A 17 17.13 3.38 12.09
CA HIS A 17 17.04 1.95 12.40
C HIS A 17 15.62 1.45 12.64
N PHE A 18 14.76 2.25 13.28
CA PHE A 18 13.39 1.85 13.63
C PHE A 18 12.30 2.42 12.71
N GLY A 19 12.60 3.47 11.97
CA GLY A 19 11.63 4.23 11.19
C GLY A 19 11.62 3.93 9.69
N LEU A 20 12.78 3.57 9.14
CA LEU A 20 12.97 3.35 7.72
C LEU A 20 13.48 1.94 7.45
N GLU A 21 12.91 1.27 6.46
CA GLU A 21 13.33 -0.05 6.02
C GLU A 21 13.45 -0.09 4.51
N LYS A 22 14.51 -0.71 4.02
CA LYS A 22 14.75 -0.93 2.59
C LYS A 22 14.10 -2.25 2.19
N MET A 23 13.39 -2.25 1.06
CA MET A 23 12.77 -3.44 0.49
C MET A 23 12.96 -3.45 -1.02
N THR A 24 13.15 -4.64 -1.59
CA THR A 24 13.15 -4.84 -3.04
C THR A 24 11.76 -5.26 -3.49
N VAL A 25 11.22 -4.58 -4.50
CA VAL A 25 9.94 -4.94 -5.11
C VAL A 25 10.11 -6.23 -5.90
N SER A 26 9.27 -7.22 -5.62
CA SER A 26 9.21 -8.48 -6.36
C SER A 26 7.91 -8.55 -7.14
N GLY A 27 8.03 -8.82 -8.45
CA GLY A 27 6.90 -8.95 -9.35
C GLY A 27 6.46 -7.64 -10.02
N LYS A 28 5.40 -7.74 -10.83
CA LYS A 28 4.95 -6.65 -11.72
C LYS A 28 3.64 -6.00 -11.26
N TYR A 29 3.20 -6.26 -10.04
CA TYR A 29 1.87 -5.87 -9.53
C TYR A 29 1.65 -4.36 -9.45
N MET A 30 2.72 -3.59 -9.28
CA MET A 30 2.69 -2.12 -9.18
C MET A 30 3.17 -1.40 -10.45
N SER A 31 3.40 -2.13 -11.54
CA SER A 31 3.77 -1.51 -12.83
C SER A 31 2.61 -0.63 -13.37
N PRO A 32 2.87 0.55 -13.91
CA PRO A 32 4.19 1.13 -14.23
C PRO A 32 4.86 1.91 -13.08
N THR A 33 4.19 2.09 -11.95
CA THR A 33 4.67 2.94 -10.84
C THR A 33 5.96 2.38 -10.23
N LEU A 34 5.97 1.07 -9.93
CA LEU A 34 7.13 0.34 -9.45
C LEU A 34 7.34 -0.89 -10.33
N LYS A 35 8.58 -1.20 -10.62
CA LYS A 35 8.98 -2.34 -11.44
C LYS A 35 9.59 -3.43 -10.57
N ASP A 36 9.61 -4.65 -11.09
CA ASP A 36 10.35 -5.75 -10.50
C ASP A 36 11.82 -5.38 -10.32
N GLY A 37 12.38 -5.65 -9.13
CA GLY A 37 13.74 -5.29 -8.77
C GLY A 37 13.94 -3.85 -8.27
N ASP A 38 12.92 -2.98 -8.32
CA ASP A 38 13.04 -1.63 -7.76
C ASP A 38 13.30 -1.69 -6.26
N GLU A 39 14.25 -0.88 -5.79
CA GLU A 39 14.48 -0.69 -4.37
C GLU A 39 13.63 0.47 -3.84
N ILE A 40 12.91 0.21 -2.77
CA ILE A 40 12.03 1.20 -2.13
C ILE A 40 12.41 1.39 -0.67
N LEU A 41 12.17 2.59 -0.17
CA LEU A 41 12.30 2.93 1.23
C LEU A 41 10.92 2.98 1.88
N ILE A 42 10.73 2.19 2.93
CA ILE A 42 9.46 2.09 3.66
C ILE A 42 9.57 2.93 4.92
N ASN A 43 8.65 3.88 5.08
CA ASN A 43 8.52 4.65 6.32
C ASN A 43 7.48 3.99 7.24
N LYS A 44 7.96 3.25 8.24
CA LYS A 44 7.11 2.56 9.23
C LYS A 44 6.54 3.51 10.28
N MET A 45 7.22 4.63 10.54
CA MET A 45 6.78 5.62 11.52
C MET A 45 5.66 6.51 11.00
N CYS A 46 5.54 6.66 9.68
CA CYS A 46 4.55 7.56 9.07
C CYS A 46 3.14 7.33 9.64
N TYR A 47 2.72 6.09 9.73
CA TYR A 47 1.36 5.74 10.18
C TYR A 47 1.20 5.54 11.69
N ARG A 48 2.24 5.79 12.47
CA ARG A 48 2.12 6.01 13.91
C ARG A 48 1.70 7.46 14.22
N LEU A 49 2.15 8.39 13.37
CA LEU A 49 1.93 9.83 13.53
C LEU A 49 0.79 10.36 12.65
N HIS A 50 0.53 9.72 11.52
CA HIS A 50 -0.46 10.17 10.54
C HIS A 50 -1.43 9.04 10.17
N LYS A 51 -2.61 9.43 9.68
CA LYS A 51 -3.58 8.49 9.12
C LYS A 51 -3.15 8.06 7.71
N VAL A 52 -3.47 6.84 7.33
CA VAL A 52 -3.36 6.37 5.95
C VAL A 52 -4.29 7.21 5.06
N ARG A 53 -3.77 7.66 3.92
CA ARG A 53 -4.50 8.51 2.98
C ARG A 53 -4.77 7.77 1.68
N ARG A 54 -5.80 8.21 0.95
CA ARG A 54 -6.05 7.73 -0.40
C ARG A 54 -4.86 8.01 -1.30
N ASN A 55 -4.56 7.06 -2.19
CA ASN A 55 -3.42 7.05 -3.12
C ASN A 55 -2.04 6.82 -2.48
N ASP A 56 -1.94 6.65 -1.17
CA ASP A 56 -0.70 6.19 -0.56
C ASP A 56 -0.33 4.81 -1.13
N VAL A 57 0.95 4.64 -1.49
CA VAL A 57 1.53 3.32 -1.78
C VAL A 57 2.04 2.75 -0.46
N VAL A 58 1.59 1.57 -0.12
CA VAL A 58 1.82 0.96 1.19
C VAL A 58 2.36 -0.46 1.06
N VAL A 59 3.09 -0.89 2.07
CA VAL A 59 3.47 -2.29 2.24
C VAL A 59 2.43 -2.96 3.12
N VAL A 60 1.84 -4.03 2.62
CA VAL A 60 0.81 -4.82 3.29
C VAL A 60 1.38 -6.17 3.68
N LYS A 61 1.17 -6.57 4.93
CA LYS A 61 1.49 -7.90 5.44
C LYS A 61 0.28 -8.82 5.28
N HIS A 62 0.49 -9.96 4.67
CA HIS A 62 -0.50 -11.04 4.56
C HIS A 62 -0.08 -12.22 5.41
N ASN A 63 -1.06 -12.85 6.04
CA ASN A 63 -0.85 -14.06 6.80
C ASN A 63 -1.04 -15.26 5.86
N GLY A 64 0.05 -15.85 5.42
CA GLY A 64 0.01 -17.08 4.63
C GLY A 64 -0.11 -18.33 5.54
N ALA A 65 -0.46 -19.47 4.94
CA ALA A 65 -0.66 -20.72 5.67
C ALA A 65 0.61 -21.21 6.37
N GLN A 66 1.79 -21.01 5.78
CA GLN A 66 3.07 -21.45 6.33
C GLN A 66 3.92 -20.29 6.85
N HIS A 67 3.90 -19.14 6.17
CA HIS A 67 4.65 -17.95 6.55
C HIS A 67 3.97 -16.68 6.04
N ASN A 68 4.28 -15.56 6.68
CA ASN A 68 3.80 -14.26 6.25
C ASN A 68 4.51 -13.83 4.96
N TYR A 69 3.79 -13.12 4.10
CA TYR A 69 4.37 -12.48 2.92
C TYR A 69 3.93 -11.01 2.85
N TYR A 70 4.62 -10.22 2.04
CA TYR A 70 4.40 -8.79 1.92
C TYR A 70 4.14 -8.42 0.48
N THR A 71 3.19 -7.52 0.27
CA THR A 71 2.88 -6.93 -1.04
C THR A 71 2.99 -5.42 -0.97
N VAL A 72 3.21 -4.80 -2.13
CA VAL A 72 3.16 -3.34 -2.28
C VAL A 72 1.92 -3.01 -3.08
N GLU A 73 1.06 -2.17 -2.53
CA GLU A 73 -0.26 -1.86 -3.09
C GLU A 73 -0.63 -0.41 -2.86
N ARG A 74 -1.62 0.08 -3.60
CA ARG A 74 -2.13 1.44 -3.46
C ARG A 74 -3.45 1.48 -2.72
N VAL A 75 -3.56 2.38 -1.75
CA VAL A 75 -4.79 2.61 -1.00
C VAL A 75 -5.79 3.36 -1.89
N ILE A 76 -6.93 2.75 -2.13
CA ILE A 76 -8.04 3.32 -2.91
C ILE A 76 -9.21 3.69 -2.03
N GLY A 77 -9.64 2.81 -1.14
CA GLY A 77 -10.76 3.04 -0.22
C GLY A 77 -10.28 3.23 1.22
N LEU A 78 -10.92 4.16 1.92
CA LEU A 78 -10.67 4.48 3.33
C LEU A 78 -11.80 3.96 4.22
N PRO A 79 -11.60 3.83 5.55
CA PRO A 79 -12.65 3.39 6.48
C PRO A 79 -13.94 4.18 6.34
N GLY A 80 -15.08 3.47 6.28
CA GLY A 80 -16.42 4.06 6.14
C GLY A 80 -16.84 4.37 4.70
N GLU A 81 -15.95 4.24 3.74
CA GLU A 81 -16.27 4.51 2.33
C GLU A 81 -16.86 3.29 1.62
N LYS A 82 -17.54 3.57 0.53
CA LYS A 82 -18.10 2.59 -0.40
C LYS A 82 -17.25 2.51 -1.65
N VAL A 83 -16.80 1.31 -2.01
CA VAL A 83 -15.96 1.07 -3.19
C VAL A 83 -16.70 0.17 -4.15
N GLN A 84 -16.69 0.52 -5.43
CA GLN A 84 -17.24 -0.31 -6.50
C GLN A 84 -16.42 -0.16 -7.78
N ILE A 85 -16.34 -1.23 -8.56
CA ILE A 85 -15.73 -1.22 -9.88
C ILE A 85 -16.81 -1.43 -10.93
N LYS A 86 -17.01 -0.40 -11.77
CA LYS A 86 -17.99 -0.42 -12.88
C LYS A 86 -17.29 -0.04 -14.18
N ASN A 87 -17.62 -0.76 -15.25
CA ASN A 87 -17.10 -0.49 -16.61
C ASN A 87 -15.55 -0.35 -16.65
N GLY A 88 -14.86 -1.18 -15.85
CA GLY A 88 -13.39 -1.19 -15.76
C GLY A 88 -12.79 0.04 -15.05
N ARG A 89 -13.57 0.75 -14.23
CA ARG A 89 -13.15 1.93 -13.47
C ARG A 89 -13.57 1.82 -12.02
N ILE A 90 -12.75 2.38 -11.12
CA ILE A 90 -12.99 2.39 -9.68
C ILE A 90 -13.79 3.62 -9.29
N TYR A 91 -14.82 3.41 -8.47
CA TYR A 91 -15.63 4.44 -7.86
C TYR A 91 -15.54 4.35 -6.35
N VAL A 92 -15.44 5.50 -5.69
CA VAL A 92 -15.48 5.63 -4.24
C VAL A 92 -16.59 6.61 -3.89
N ASN A 93 -17.52 6.18 -3.04
CA ASN A 93 -18.73 6.94 -2.70
C ASN A 93 -19.47 7.46 -3.97
N GLY A 94 -19.56 6.61 -4.99
CA GLY A 94 -20.22 6.93 -6.26
C GLY A 94 -19.45 7.84 -7.21
N LYS A 95 -18.24 8.33 -6.81
CA LYS A 95 -17.39 9.19 -7.63
C LYS A 95 -16.23 8.40 -8.22
N LYS A 96 -15.97 8.57 -9.52
CA LYS A 96 -14.84 7.96 -10.21
C LYS A 96 -13.53 8.46 -9.64
N THR A 97 -12.63 7.54 -9.31
CA THR A 97 -11.29 7.86 -8.79
C THR A 97 -10.29 8.13 -9.91
N LYS A 98 -9.13 8.73 -9.53
CA LYS A 98 -7.97 8.82 -10.42
C LYS A 98 -7.49 7.40 -10.79
N ALA A 99 -7.21 7.18 -12.06
CA ALA A 99 -6.57 5.94 -12.53
C ALA A 99 -5.04 6.09 -12.46
N PHE A 100 -4.36 5.04 -12.01
CA PHE A 100 -2.90 4.94 -11.97
C PHE A 100 -2.32 4.08 -13.09
N SER A 101 -3.20 3.47 -13.86
CA SER A 101 -2.89 2.71 -15.06
C SER A 101 -3.81 3.16 -16.20
N SER A 102 -3.32 3.13 -17.42
CA SER A 102 -4.13 3.35 -18.63
C SER A 102 -5.08 2.18 -18.91
N GLN A 103 -4.80 1.02 -18.33
CA GLN A 103 -5.60 -0.19 -18.52
C GLN A 103 -6.99 -0.05 -17.91
N LYS A 104 -7.98 -0.66 -18.57
CA LYS A 104 -9.28 -0.95 -17.94
C LYS A 104 -9.14 -2.18 -17.06
N ILE A 105 -9.83 -2.18 -15.94
CA ILE A 105 -9.94 -3.34 -15.06
C ILE A 105 -10.85 -4.37 -15.74
N LEU A 106 -10.30 -5.54 -16.04
CA LEU A 106 -11.05 -6.63 -16.69
C LEU A 106 -11.90 -7.42 -15.69
N SER A 107 -11.39 -7.61 -14.47
CA SER A 107 -12.11 -8.30 -13.40
C SER A 107 -12.28 -7.39 -12.20
N ALA A 108 -13.53 -7.11 -11.85
CA ALA A 108 -13.87 -6.32 -10.67
C ALA A 108 -13.76 -7.14 -9.36
N GLY A 109 -13.80 -8.49 -9.46
CA GLY A 109 -13.77 -9.38 -8.30
C GLY A 109 -14.87 -9.04 -7.29
N LEU A 110 -14.52 -9.03 -6.01
CA LEU A 110 -15.45 -8.68 -4.93
C LEU A 110 -16.07 -7.28 -5.08
N ALA A 111 -15.38 -6.35 -5.74
CA ALA A 111 -15.86 -4.99 -5.93
C ALA A 111 -16.80 -4.82 -7.15
N ALA A 112 -17.24 -5.90 -7.78
CA ALA A 112 -18.34 -5.85 -8.73
C ALA A 112 -19.62 -5.32 -8.08
N ASP A 113 -19.88 -5.76 -6.85
CA ASP A 113 -20.86 -5.18 -5.96
C ASP A 113 -20.25 -4.09 -5.08
N GLU A 114 -21.09 -3.17 -4.60
CA GLU A 114 -20.62 -2.08 -3.73
C GLU A 114 -20.17 -2.63 -2.37
N ILE A 115 -18.90 -2.44 -2.03
CA ILE A 115 -18.33 -2.84 -0.75
C ILE A 115 -18.30 -1.64 0.19
N THR A 116 -18.90 -1.76 1.38
CA THR A 116 -18.77 -0.76 2.45
C THR A 116 -17.61 -1.15 3.37
N LEU A 117 -16.60 -0.29 3.47
CA LEU A 117 -15.44 -0.49 4.33
C LEU A 117 -15.80 -0.21 5.79
N LYS A 118 -15.54 -1.18 6.66
CA LYS A 118 -15.73 -1.04 8.11
C LYS A 118 -14.64 -0.13 8.71
N SER A 119 -14.80 0.22 9.99
CA SER A 119 -13.77 0.89 10.76
C SER A 119 -12.43 0.14 10.65
N LYS A 120 -11.35 0.88 10.41
CA LYS A 120 -9.97 0.35 10.24
C LYS A 120 -9.77 -0.61 9.07
N GLN A 121 -10.70 -0.66 8.10
CA GLN A 121 -10.55 -1.40 6.85
C GLN A 121 -10.22 -0.47 5.70
N TYR A 122 -9.36 -0.96 4.81
CA TYR A 122 -8.88 -0.26 3.62
C TYR A 122 -9.08 -1.17 2.40
N PHE A 123 -9.38 -0.56 1.27
CA PHE A 123 -9.40 -1.24 -0.02
C PHE A 123 -8.15 -0.86 -0.78
N VAL A 124 -7.32 -1.83 -1.12
CA VAL A 124 -6.03 -1.62 -1.79
C VAL A 124 -6.04 -2.31 -3.15
N VAL A 125 -5.31 -1.75 -4.11
CA VAL A 125 -5.21 -2.28 -5.48
C VAL A 125 -3.80 -2.10 -5.99
N GLY A 126 -3.27 -3.10 -6.69
CA GLY A 126 -2.03 -2.95 -7.44
C GLY A 126 -2.24 -2.08 -8.68
N ASP A 127 -1.27 -1.24 -9.04
CA ASP A 127 -1.39 -0.35 -10.19
C ASP A 127 -1.43 -1.11 -11.54
N ASN A 128 -0.93 -2.33 -11.58
CA ASN A 128 -1.11 -3.25 -12.70
C ASN A 128 -2.43 -4.02 -12.56
N TYR A 129 -3.52 -3.38 -12.89
CA TYR A 129 -4.89 -3.82 -12.61
C TYR A 129 -5.21 -5.26 -13.03
N ASN A 130 -4.64 -5.74 -14.11
CA ASN A 130 -4.97 -7.06 -14.67
C ASN A 130 -3.92 -8.14 -14.34
N ASN A 131 -2.92 -7.76 -13.54
CA ASN A 131 -1.86 -8.66 -13.08
C ASN A 131 -1.52 -8.40 -11.61
N SER A 132 -2.55 -8.26 -10.76
CA SER A 132 -2.37 -8.04 -9.32
C SER A 132 -3.42 -8.84 -8.55
N GLU A 133 -2.98 -9.41 -7.44
CA GLU A 133 -3.84 -10.06 -6.45
C GLU A 133 -3.94 -9.13 -5.24
N ASP A 134 -5.10 -8.50 -5.08
CA ASP A 134 -5.34 -7.41 -4.15
C ASP A 134 -6.74 -7.49 -3.53
N SER A 135 -7.27 -6.41 -2.97
CA SER A 135 -8.58 -6.41 -2.29
C SER A 135 -9.76 -6.87 -3.15
N ARG A 136 -9.60 -6.94 -4.47
CA ARG A 136 -10.61 -7.51 -5.39
C ARG A 136 -10.71 -9.03 -5.28
N SER A 137 -9.63 -9.68 -4.88
CA SER A 137 -9.57 -11.14 -4.73
C SER A 137 -10.20 -11.58 -3.40
N ALA A 138 -10.96 -12.68 -3.42
CA ALA A 138 -11.53 -13.28 -2.22
C ALA A 138 -10.45 -13.80 -1.24
N SER A 139 -9.25 -14.13 -1.75
CA SER A 139 -8.10 -14.57 -0.94
C SER A 139 -7.50 -13.44 -0.10
N VAL A 140 -7.63 -12.18 -0.55
CA VAL A 140 -7.06 -10.99 0.09
C VAL A 140 -8.14 -10.19 0.84
N GLY A 141 -9.17 -9.74 0.12
CA GLY A 141 -10.26 -8.93 0.67
C GLY A 141 -9.80 -7.57 1.21
N ASN A 142 -10.61 -6.97 2.09
CA ASN A 142 -10.31 -5.68 2.70
C ASN A 142 -9.15 -5.80 3.70
N ILE A 143 -8.20 -4.88 3.64
CA ILE A 143 -7.00 -4.87 4.47
C ILE A 143 -7.28 -4.17 5.80
N LYS A 144 -6.91 -4.80 6.92
CA LYS A 144 -6.98 -4.17 8.25
C LYS A 144 -5.83 -3.18 8.42
N ARG A 145 -6.05 -2.10 9.18
CA ARG A 145 -5.01 -1.12 9.51
C ARG A 145 -3.74 -1.76 10.08
N THR A 146 -3.88 -2.81 10.89
CA THR A 146 -2.77 -3.54 11.51
C THR A 146 -1.87 -4.26 10.52
N ASN A 147 -2.37 -4.55 9.33
CA ASN A 147 -1.63 -5.21 8.26
C ASN A 147 -0.87 -4.22 7.36
N ILE A 148 -1.13 -2.91 7.49
CA ILE A 148 -0.38 -1.87 6.78
C ILE A 148 0.88 -1.55 7.59
N ILE A 149 2.04 -2.00 7.09
CA ILE A 149 3.32 -1.93 7.78
C ILE A 149 3.92 -0.53 7.70
N GLY A 150 3.86 0.09 6.53
CA GLY A 150 4.41 1.41 6.32
C GLY A 150 4.08 1.97 4.95
N LYS A 151 4.46 3.24 4.76
CA LYS A 151 4.29 3.97 3.50
C LYS A 151 5.56 3.86 2.67
N VAL A 152 5.41 3.60 1.38
CA VAL A 152 6.51 3.72 0.42
C VAL A 152 6.81 5.18 0.20
N GLY A 153 8.00 5.63 0.62
CA GLY A 153 8.39 7.04 0.58
C GLY A 153 9.14 7.42 -0.68
N ILE A 154 10.16 6.67 -1.05
CA ILE A 154 11.06 7.00 -2.15
C ILE A 154 11.41 5.69 -2.88
N LYS A 155 11.38 5.77 -4.22
CA LYS A 155 12.02 4.77 -5.07
C LYS A 155 13.52 5.09 -5.09
N TYR A 156 14.32 4.19 -4.58
CA TYR A 156 15.77 4.30 -4.65
C TYR A 156 16.22 3.73 -6.01
N TRP A 157 16.92 4.53 -6.78
CA TRP A 157 17.50 4.08 -8.04
C TRP A 157 18.89 3.48 -7.75
N PRO A 158 19.15 2.20 -8.06
CA PRO A 158 20.53 1.71 -8.08
C PRO A 158 21.27 2.40 -9.23
N TRP A 159 22.45 2.88 -8.92
CA TRP A 159 23.40 3.44 -9.88
C TRP A 159 23.84 2.36 -10.87
#